data_21d11e380a25807bb155727de4f9424b
#
_entry.id   21d11e380a25807bb155727de4f9424b
#
_cell.length_a   1.000
_cell.length_b   1.000
_cell.length_c   1.000
_cell.angle_alpha   90.00
_cell.angle_beta   90.00
_cell.angle_gamma   90.00
#
_symmetry.space_group_name_H-M   'P 1'
#
loop_
_entity.id
_entity.type
_entity.pdbx_description
1 polymer ?
#
loop_
_entity_poly.entity_id
_entity_poly.type
_entity_poly.pdbx_seq_one_letter_code
_entity_poly.pdbx_strand_id
1 'polypeptide(L)'
;MYKSKDLARIVRELKKSKIVEAIYLFGSYARGEHLPFSDIDVCVITQKGIPLYAKASLVSGSSQKIEIVAFWDLPVYIRYRILSEGKPLFVRDANFMGRVTVGTLREYFDFRPVIERFSEEYFGDRKWIEKGS
;
A
#
# COMPACT_ATOMS: atom_id res chain seq x y z
N MET A 1 2.61 15.31 12.51
CA MET A 1 1.24 15.09 12.05
C MET A 1 1.14 15.39 10.56
N TYR A 2 0.50 14.51 9.81
CA TYR A 2 0.35 14.75 8.38
C TYR A 2 -0.73 15.79 8.14
N LYS A 3 -0.74 16.31 6.91
CA LYS A 3 -1.69 17.37 6.52
C LYS A 3 -3.09 16.80 6.53
N SER A 4 -3.66 16.82 7.67
CA SER A 4 -4.84 16.06 7.98
C SER A 4 -6.06 16.46 7.16
N LYS A 5 -6.17 17.73 6.77
CA LYS A 5 -7.36 18.16 6.02
C LYS A 5 -7.43 17.53 4.64
N ASP A 6 -6.32 17.55 3.90
CA ASP A 6 -6.30 16.96 2.56
C ASP A 6 -6.41 15.44 2.63
N LEU A 7 -5.70 14.83 3.57
CA LEU A 7 -5.76 13.38 3.73
C LEU A 7 -7.17 12.95 4.14
N ALA A 8 -7.77 13.65 5.09
CA ALA A 8 -9.12 13.32 5.54
C ALA A 8 -10.13 13.44 4.40
N ARG A 9 -9.98 14.48 3.57
CA ARG A 9 -10.86 14.67 2.42
C ARG A 9 -10.74 13.53 1.43
N ILE A 10 -9.50 13.14 1.13
CA ILE A 10 -9.26 12.05 0.17
C ILE A 10 -9.80 10.73 0.70
N VAL A 11 -9.55 10.42 1.97
CA VAL A 11 -10.08 9.20 2.58
C VAL A 11 -11.61 9.20 2.52
N ARG A 12 -12.22 10.33 2.84
CA ARG A 12 -13.68 10.44 2.81
C ARG A 12 -14.23 10.21 1.41
N GLU A 13 -13.58 10.77 0.39
CA GLU A 13 -14.03 10.59 -0.98
C GLU A 13 -13.85 9.14 -1.43
N LEU A 14 -12.72 8.53 -1.09
CA LEU A 14 -12.47 7.14 -1.46
C LEU A 14 -13.47 6.19 -0.80
N LYS A 15 -13.83 6.45 0.45
CA LYS A 15 -14.79 5.60 1.18
C LYS A 15 -16.16 5.57 0.55
N LYS A 16 -16.51 6.57 -0.23
CA LYS A 16 -17.82 6.60 -0.91
C LYS A 16 -17.92 5.55 -1.99
N SER A 17 -16.81 5.12 -2.55
CA SER A 17 -16.82 4.07 -3.56
C SER A 17 -16.97 2.71 -2.88
N LYS A 18 -17.99 1.95 -3.33
CA LYS A 18 -18.25 0.64 -2.73
C LYS A 18 -17.18 -0.39 -3.08
N ILE A 19 -16.37 -0.13 -4.10
CA ILE A 19 -15.30 -1.07 -4.46
C ILE A 19 -14.07 -0.91 -3.59
N VAL A 20 -13.99 0.16 -2.80
CA VAL A 20 -12.87 0.37 -1.88
C VAL A 20 -13.11 -0.45 -0.63
N GLU A 21 -12.27 -1.45 -0.41
CA GLU A 21 -12.36 -2.33 0.75
C GLU A 21 -11.53 -1.85 1.91
N ALA A 22 -10.41 -1.19 1.62
CA ALA A 22 -9.54 -0.66 2.67
C ALA A 22 -8.65 0.45 2.12
N ILE A 23 -8.15 1.27 3.03
CA ILE A 23 -7.24 2.36 2.70
C ILE A 23 -6.12 2.33 3.72
N TYR A 24 -4.87 2.29 3.25
CA TYR A 24 -3.69 2.26 4.12
C TYR A 24 -2.79 3.44 3.82
N LEU A 25 -2.24 4.02 4.88
CA LEU A 25 -1.17 4.99 4.79
C LEU A 25 0.16 4.21 4.83
N PHE A 26 1.07 4.49 3.92
CA PHE A 26 2.33 3.78 3.93
C PHE A 26 3.47 4.72 3.57
N GLY A 27 4.70 4.18 3.51
CA GLY A 27 5.87 4.98 3.21
C GLY A 27 6.35 5.73 4.42
N SER A 28 7.06 6.83 4.19
CA SER A 28 7.71 7.56 5.28
C SER A 28 6.72 8.14 6.30
N TYR A 29 5.54 8.55 5.84
CA TYR A 29 4.52 9.06 6.76
C TYR A 29 4.03 8.01 7.73
N ALA A 30 3.83 6.78 7.25
CA ALA A 30 3.39 5.69 8.12
C ALA A 30 4.45 5.35 9.17
N ARG A 31 5.72 5.50 8.81
CA ARG A 31 6.81 5.20 9.73
C ARG A 31 7.20 6.36 10.63
N GLY A 32 6.60 7.54 10.43
CA GLY A 32 6.94 8.72 11.20
C GLY A 32 8.28 9.32 10.83
N GLU A 33 8.82 8.99 9.67
CA GLU A 33 10.13 9.44 9.20
C GLU A 33 10.05 10.52 8.14
N HIS A 34 8.88 11.11 7.98
CA HIS A 34 8.67 12.08 6.92
C HIS A 34 9.35 13.42 7.21
N LEU A 35 9.76 14.07 6.15
CA LEU A 35 10.18 15.47 6.17
C LEU A 35 8.99 16.35 5.82
N PRO A 36 9.06 17.66 6.11
CA PRO A 36 7.91 18.53 5.85
C PRO A 36 7.43 18.55 4.40
N PHE A 37 8.32 18.26 3.46
CA PHE A 37 8.00 18.26 2.04
C PHE A 37 7.81 16.86 1.47
N SER A 38 7.80 15.83 2.30
CA SER A 38 7.60 14.46 1.84
C SER A 38 6.17 14.27 1.34
N ASP A 39 6.02 13.45 0.31
CA ASP A 39 4.72 13.06 -0.19
C ASP A 39 4.06 12.06 0.77
N ILE A 40 2.75 12.07 0.76
CA ILE A 40 1.96 11.12 1.52
C ILE A 40 1.54 10.01 0.55
N ASP A 41 1.82 8.78 0.92
CA ASP A 41 1.49 7.62 0.09
C ASP A 41 0.27 6.91 0.66
N VAL A 42 -0.78 6.82 -0.15
CA VAL A 42 -2.04 6.19 0.23
C VAL A 42 -2.28 5.01 -0.70
N CYS A 43 -2.56 3.87 -0.13
CA CYS A 43 -2.85 2.65 -0.89
C CYS A 43 -4.32 2.31 -0.76
N VAL A 44 -4.97 2.08 -1.90
CA VAL A 44 -6.37 1.69 -1.96
C VAL A 44 -6.42 0.19 -2.24
N ILE A 45 -7.13 -0.56 -1.40
CA ILE A 45 -7.29 -2.00 -1.56
C ILE A 45 -8.72 -2.29 -2.00
N THR A 46 -8.84 -3.01 -3.12
CA THR A 46 -10.11 -3.44 -3.68
C THR A 46 -10.07 -4.94 -3.87
N GLN A 47 -11.14 -5.51 -4.39
CA GLN A 47 -11.08 -6.87 -4.90
C GLN A 47 -10.21 -6.89 -6.15
N LYS A 48 -9.61 -8.05 -6.44
CA LYS A 48 -8.81 -8.20 -7.64
C LYS A 48 -9.69 -8.08 -8.88
N GLY A 49 -9.09 -7.56 -9.96
CA GLY A 49 -9.73 -7.59 -11.25
C GLY A 49 -10.80 -6.53 -11.47
N ILE A 50 -10.75 -5.43 -10.74
CA ILE A 50 -11.68 -4.34 -11.04
C ILE A 50 -11.36 -3.75 -12.41
N PRO A 51 -12.37 -3.20 -13.12
CA PRO A 51 -12.12 -2.61 -14.43
C PRO A 51 -11.12 -1.47 -14.39
N LEU A 52 -10.39 -1.31 -15.48
CA LEU A 52 -9.38 -0.27 -15.56
C LEU A 52 -9.96 1.12 -15.31
N TYR A 53 -11.15 1.39 -15.82
CA TYR A 53 -11.76 2.72 -15.63
C TYR A 53 -12.07 2.97 -14.16
N ALA A 54 -12.45 1.94 -13.41
CA ALA A 54 -12.72 2.09 -11.99
C ALA A 54 -11.44 2.37 -11.22
N LYS A 55 -10.36 1.66 -11.55
CA LYS A 55 -9.06 1.90 -10.93
C LYS A 55 -8.56 3.31 -11.24
N ALA A 56 -8.65 3.72 -12.50
CA ALA A 56 -8.23 5.06 -12.90
C ALA A 56 -9.00 6.14 -12.15
N SER A 57 -10.29 5.93 -11.95
CA SER A 57 -11.11 6.87 -11.18
C SER A 57 -10.62 7.02 -9.74
N LEU A 58 -10.25 5.90 -9.11
CA LEU A 58 -9.76 5.96 -7.73
C LEU A 58 -8.44 6.71 -7.63
N VAL A 59 -7.48 6.39 -8.50
CA VAL A 59 -6.16 7.02 -8.40
C VAL A 59 -6.15 8.45 -8.92
N SER A 60 -7.16 8.87 -9.67
CA SER A 60 -7.25 10.23 -10.18
C SER A 60 -7.45 11.26 -9.07
N GLY A 61 -7.79 10.82 -7.87
CA GLY A 61 -7.89 11.72 -6.71
C GLY A 61 -6.54 12.16 -6.16
N SER A 62 -5.44 11.66 -6.71
CA SER A 62 -4.10 12.05 -6.28
C SER A 62 -3.90 13.56 -6.44
N SER A 63 -3.09 14.13 -5.55
CA SER A 63 -2.73 15.54 -5.60
C SER A 63 -1.22 15.65 -5.62
N GLN A 64 -0.71 16.90 -5.60
CA GLN A 64 0.73 17.09 -5.62
C GLN A 64 1.44 16.49 -4.41
N LYS A 65 0.74 16.40 -3.28
CA LYS A 65 1.36 15.92 -2.04
C LYS A 65 0.84 14.56 -1.60
N ILE A 66 -0.22 14.08 -2.20
CA ILE A 66 -0.81 12.80 -1.82
C ILE A 66 -0.94 11.93 -3.07
N GLU A 67 -0.20 10.84 -3.06
CA GLU A 67 -0.24 9.87 -4.16
C GLU A 67 -1.12 8.70 -3.77
N ILE A 68 -2.08 8.38 -4.62
CA ILE A 68 -2.97 7.24 -4.42
C ILE A 68 -2.52 6.13 -5.35
N VAL A 69 -2.24 4.96 -4.80
CA VAL A 69 -1.84 3.80 -5.59
C VAL A 69 -2.79 2.65 -5.33
N ALA A 70 -2.93 1.79 -6.33
CA ALA A 70 -3.78 0.61 -6.24
C ALA A 70 -2.95 -0.58 -5.75
N PHE A 71 -3.44 -1.22 -4.70
CA PHE A 71 -2.71 -2.30 -4.02
C PHE A 71 -2.30 -3.42 -4.98
N TRP A 72 -3.22 -3.84 -5.84
CA TRP A 72 -2.96 -5.00 -6.72
C TRP A 72 -2.02 -4.69 -7.89
N ASP A 73 -1.69 -3.41 -8.10
CA ASP A 73 -0.70 -3.02 -9.11
C ASP A 73 0.72 -3.12 -8.57
N LEU A 74 0.88 -3.32 -7.28
CA LEU A 74 2.19 -3.30 -6.63
C LEU A 74 2.79 -4.70 -6.56
N PRO A 75 4.13 -4.79 -6.62
CA PRO A 75 4.79 -6.09 -6.42
C PRO A 75 4.50 -6.65 -5.03
N VAL A 76 4.61 -7.97 -4.90
CA VAL A 76 4.25 -8.62 -3.64
C VAL A 76 5.07 -8.11 -2.46
N TYR A 77 6.34 -7.79 -2.66
CA TYR A 77 7.17 -7.32 -1.55
C TYR A 77 6.74 -5.94 -1.06
N ILE A 78 6.21 -5.10 -1.94
CA ILE A 78 5.66 -3.81 -1.54
C ILE A 78 4.32 -4.01 -0.84
N ARG A 79 3.46 -4.89 -1.38
CA ARG A 79 2.19 -5.20 -0.73
C ARG A 79 2.40 -5.75 0.67
N TYR A 80 3.39 -6.62 0.84
CA TYR A 80 3.73 -7.15 2.15
C TYR A 80 4.14 -6.02 3.11
N ARG A 81 4.96 -5.09 2.64
CA ARG A 81 5.40 -3.98 3.49
C ARG A 81 4.23 -3.07 3.89
N ILE A 82 3.31 -2.82 2.97
CA ILE A 82 2.14 -2.01 3.29
C ILE A 82 1.33 -2.66 4.40
N LEU A 83 1.11 -3.97 4.31
CA LEU A 83 0.31 -4.67 5.33
C LEU A 83 1.04 -4.80 6.66
N SER A 84 2.37 -4.88 6.65
CA SER A 84 3.13 -5.06 7.90
C SER A 84 3.53 -3.73 8.54
N GLU A 85 3.80 -2.69 7.76
CA GLU A 85 4.28 -1.41 8.28
C GLU A 85 3.29 -0.27 8.13
N GLY A 86 2.32 -0.41 7.23
CA GLY A 86 1.38 0.65 6.96
C GLY A 86 0.36 0.82 8.06
N LYS A 87 -0.33 1.95 8.03
CA LYS A 87 -1.39 2.25 8.99
C LYS A 87 -2.73 2.20 8.30
N PRO A 88 -3.65 1.34 8.76
CA PRO A 88 -4.98 1.33 8.18
C PRO A 88 -5.73 2.60 8.52
N LEU A 89 -6.23 3.27 7.50
CA LEU A 89 -7.07 4.46 7.67
C LEU A 89 -8.54 4.10 7.56
N PHE A 90 -8.85 3.01 6.88
CA PHE A 90 -10.22 2.54 6.69
C PHE A 90 -10.18 1.06 6.33
N VAL A 91 -11.03 0.27 6.97
CA VAL A 91 -11.23 -1.15 6.65
C VAL A 91 -12.73 -1.39 6.65
N ARG A 92 -13.27 -1.77 5.50
CA ARG A 92 -14.71 -2.01 5.37
C ARG A 92 -15.11 -3.36 5.97
N ASP A 93 -14.32 -4.38 5.71
CA ASP A 93 -14.61 -5.74 6.12
C ASP A 93 -13.32 -6.42 6.59
N ALA A 94 -13.26 -6.69 7.90
CA ALA A 94 -12.07 -7.28 8.49
C ALA A 94 -11.80 -8.68 7.95
N ASN A 95 -12.86 -9.43 7.63
CA ASN A 95 -12.68 -10.78 7.07
C ASN A 95 -12.04 -10.72 5.69
N PHE A 96 -12.46 -9.77 4.87
CA PHE A 96 -11.84 -9.56 3.57
C PHE A 96 -10.36 -9.23 3.74
N MET A 97 -10.03 -8.32 4.64
CA MET A 97 -8.63 -7.95 4.87
C MET A 97 -7.82 -9.09 5.43
N GLY A 98 -8.43 -9.94 6.24
CA GLY A 98 -7.75 -11.15 6.72
C GLY A 98 -7.34 -12.05 5.56
N ARG A 99 -8.24 -12.24 4.60
CA ARG A 99 -7.93 -13.05 3.41
C ARG A 99 -6.83 -12.41 2.55
N VAL A 100 -6.90 -11.10 2.37
CA VAL A 100 -5.87 -10.38 1.63
C VAL A 100 -4.51 -10.53 2.30
N THR A 101 -4.49 -10.37 3.62
CA THR A 101 -3.26 -10.48 4.40
C THR A 101 -2.64 -11.87 4.29
N VAL A 102 -3.44 -12.91 4.50
CA VAL A 102 -2.96 -14.28 4.40
C VAL A 102 -2.44 -14.59 2.99
N GLY A 103 -3.21 -14.18 1.97
CA GLY A 103 -2.79 -14.40 0.59
C GLY A 103 -1.49 -13.70 0.25
N THR A 104 -1.33 -12.47 0.71
CA THR A 104 -0.11 -11.69 0.46
C THR A 104 1.08 -12.32 1.18
N LEU A 105 0.89 -12.77 2.43
CA LEU A 105 1.96 -13.44 3.16
C LEU A 105 2.41 -14.71 2.47
N ARG A 106 1.47 -15.53 2.00
CA ARG A 106 1.81 -16.75 1.28
C ARG A 106 2.62 -16.44 0.02
N GLU A 107 2.14 -15.49 -0.75
CA GLU A 107 2.82 -15.11 -1.98
C GLU A 107 4.21 -14.55 -1.67
N TYR A 108 4.32 -13.73 -0.64
CA TYR A 108 5.61 -13.15 -0.25
C TYR A 108 6.61 -14.23 0.14
N PHE A 109 6.19 -15.18 0.98
CA PHE A 109 7.11 -16.23 1.41
C PHE A 109 7.52 -17.16 0.28
N ASP A 110 6.64 -17.37 -0.70
CA ASP A 110 7.01 -18.13 -1.89
C ASP A 110 8.04 -17.39 -2.74
N PHE A 111 7.95 -16.09 -2.80
CA PHE A 111 8.86 -15.27 -3.59
C PHE A 111 10.13 -14.87 -2.86
N ARG A 112 10.16 -14.95 -1.56
CA ARG A 112 11.29 -14.47 -0.78
C ARG A 112 12.64 -15.07 -1.20
N PRO A 113 12.76 -16.37 -1.43
CA PRO A 113 14.03 -16.91 -1.88
C PRO A 113 14.51 -16.33 -3.21
N VAL A 114 13.57 -16.07 -4.12
CA VAL A 114 13.90 -15.44 -5.40
C VAL A 114 14.39 -14.02 -5.20
N ILE A 115 13.69 -13.27 -4.35
CA ILE A 115 14.07 -11.88 -4.06
C ILE A 115 15.45 -11.82 -3.41
N GLU A 116 15.73 -12.72 -2.48
CA GLU A 116 17.02 -12.75 -1.80
C GLU A 116 18.15 -13.08 -2.78
N ARG A 117 17.92 -14.03 -3.67
CA ARG A 117 18.92 -14.39 -4.67
C ARG A 117 19.20 -13.22 -5.60
N PHE A 118 18.16 -12.54 -6.04
CA PHE A 118 18.32 -11.36 -6.90
C PHE A 118 19.12 -10.28 -6.20
N SER A 119 18.80 -10.01 -4.94
CA SER A 119 19.48 -8.98 -4.16
C SER A 119 20.97 -9.30 -3.99
N GLU A 120 21.30 -10.55 -3.66
CA GLU A 120 22.68 -10.97 -3.50
C GLU A 120 23.45 -10.89 -4.81
N GLU A 121 22.82 -11.30 -5.89
CA GLU A 121 23.46 -11.36 -7.20
C GLU A 121 23.73 -9.97 -7.78
N TYR A 122 22.78 -9.05 -7.61
CA TYR A 122 22.86 -7.75 -8.28
C TYR A 122 23.26 -6.61 -7.37
N PHE A 123 23.03 -6.70 -6.08
CA PHE A 123 23.29 -5.60 -5.15
C PHE A 123 24.32 -5.95 -4.09
N GLY A 124 24.61 -7.21 -3.91
CA GLY A 124 25.62 -7.63 -2.96
C GLY A 124 25.24 -7.53 -1.50
N ASP A 125 24.00 -7.20 -1.19
CA ASP A 125 23.52 -7.20 0.19
C ASP A 125 22.02 -7.47 0.23
N ARG A 126 21.50 -7.66 1.44
CA ARG A 126 20.10 -8.02 1.66
C ARG A 126 19.38 -7.05 2.57
N LYS A 127 19.96 -5.88 2.77
CA LYS A 127 19.42 -4.91 3.72
C LYS A 127 17.99 -4.50 3.39
N TRP A 128 17.69 -4.31 2.11
CA TRP A 128 16.35 -3.87 1.72
C TRP A 128 15.31 -4.95 1.98
N ILE A 129 15.69 -6.23 1.91
CA ILE A 129 14.79 -7.33 2.23
C ILE A 129 14.56 -7.38 3.74
N GLU A 130 15.64 -7.28 4.51
CA GLU A 130 15.56 -7.32 5.97
C GLU A 130 14.72 -6.19 6.52
N LYS A 131 14.85 -4.99 5.94
CA LYS A 131 14.03 -3.85 6.35
C LYS A 131 12.56 -4.05 6.04
N GLY A 132 12.24 -4.84 5.05
CA GLY A 132 10.87 -5.13 4.67
C GLY A 132 10.19 -6.18 5.52
N SER A 133 10.95 -6.85 6.34
CA SER A 133 10.38 -7.89 7.21
C SER A 133 10.30 -7.44 8.68
#